data_2a0ff9ccd499c5a37baf2e62fd4b4ffc
#
_entry.id   2a0ff9ccd499c5a37baf2e62fd4b4ffc
#
_cell.length_a   1.000
_cell.length_b   1.000
_cell.length_c   1.000
_cell.angle_alpha   90.00
_cell.angle_beta   90.00
_cell.angle_gamma   90.00
#
_symmetry.space_group_name_H-M   'P 1'
#
loop_
_entity.id
_entity.type
_entity.pdbx_description
1 polymer ?
#
loop_
_entity_poly.entity_id
_entity_poly.type
_entity_poly.pdbx_seq_one_letter_code
_entity_poly.pdbx_strand_id
1 'polypeptide(L)' 'MTFKWFTNAVEGHVDEPIAINPDHIVNVYERSTTVATSEGNKEKKVTILFAGPIGSWEVKEELKEVVARLNGEE' A
#
# COMPACT_ATOMS: atom_id res chain seq x y z
N MET A 1 -16.45 -5.19 -12.17
CA MET A 1 -15.56 -4.77 -11.08
C MET A 1 -14.69 -5.93 -10.66
N THR A 2 -13.37 -5.73 -10.60
CA THR A 2 -12.41 -6.76 -10.21
C THR A 2 -11.55 -6.24 -9.07
N PHE A 3 -11.59 -6.92 -7.94
CA PHE A 3 -10.72 -6.58 -6.83
C PHE A 3 -9.28 -6.97 -7.15
N LYS A 4 -8.34 -6.18 -6.65
CA LYS A 4 -6.91 -6.45 -6.76
C LYS A 4 -6.37 -6.73 -5.37
N TRP A 5 -5.48 -7.72 -5.28
CA TRP A 5 -4.94 -8.17 -4.01
C TRP A 5 -3.59 -7.55 -3.73
N PHE A 6 -3.39 -7.14 -2.50
CA PHE A 6 -2.13 -6.55 -2.02
C PHE A 6 -1.82 -7.10 -0.64
N THR A 7 -0.60 -6.82 -0.18
CA THR A 7 -0.15 -7.24 1.13
C THR A 7 -0.18 -6.04 2.08
N ASN A 8 -0.92 -6.18 3.17
CA ASN A 8 -1.12 -5.09 4.12
C ASN A 8 0.19 -4.73 4.83
N ALA A 9 0.47 -3.44 4.96
CA ALA A 9 1.62 -2.94 5.70
C ALA A 9 1.22 -2.15 6.94
N VAL A 10 -0.08 -2.07 7.22
CA VAL A 10 -0.59 -1.33 8.39
C VAL A 10 -0.20 -2.04 9.67
N GLU A 11 0.27 -1.30 10.66
CA GLU A 11 0.64 -1.85 11.96
C GLU A 11 -0.54 -2.60 12.57
N GLY A 12 -0.27 -3.81 13.07
CA GLY A 12 -1.32 -4.67 13.60
C GLY A 12 -1.92 -5.61 12.57
N HIS A 13 -1.69 -5.36 11.29
CA HIS A 13 -2.25 -6.17 10.19
C HIS A 13 -1.21 -6.49 9.12
N VAL A 14 0.06 -6.37 9.48
CA VAL A 14 1.18 -6.61 8.55
C VAL A 14 1.10 -8.01 7.97
N ASP A 15 1.33 -8.12 6.66
CA ASP A 15 1.32 -9.38 5.89
C ASP A 15 -0.06 -10.00 5.69
N GLU A 16 -1.12 -9.39 6.18
CA GLU A 16 -2.48 -9.87 5.90
C GLU A 16 -2.88 -9.45 4.49
N PRO A 17 -3.52 -10.33 3.72
CA PRO A 17 -3.97 -9.97 2.37
C PRO A 17 -5.13 -8.98 2.43
N ILE A 18 -5.12 -8.03 1.49
CA ILE A 18 -6.20 -7.06 1.37
C ILE A 18 -6.63 -6.97 -0.09
N ALA A 19 -7.93 -7.01 -0.32
CA ALA A 19 -8.51 -6.87 -1.65
C ALA A 19 -9.05 -5.45 -1.79
N ILE A 20 -8.62 -4.76 -2.83
CA ILE A 20 -8.96 -3.35 -3.05
C ILE A 20 -9.73 -3.20 -4.35
N ASN A 21 -10.82 -2.42 -4.28
CA ASN A 21 -11.57 -2.05 -5.48
C ASN A 21 -10.86 -0.88 -6.15
N PRO A 22 -10.26 -1.08 -7.33
CA PRO A 22 -9.50 -0.02 -7.99
C PRO A 22 -10.35 1.19 -8.35
N ASP A 23 -11.64 1.04 -8.51
CA ASP A 23 -12.53 2.15 -8.85
C ASP A 23 -12.66 3.17 -7.73
N HIS A 24 -12.32 2.80 -6.50
CA HIS A 24 -12.40 3.69 -5.35
C HIS A 24 -11.08 4.40 -5.04
N ILE A 25 -10.03 4.10 -5.78
CA ILE A 25 -8.71 4.70 -5.52
C ILE A 25 -8.57 6.01 -6.28
N VAL A 26 -8.31 7.07 -5.53
CA VAL A 26 -8.17 8.42 -6.09
C VAL A 26 -6.73 8.65 -6.54
N ASN A 27 -5.77 8.29 -5.69
CA ASN A 27 -4.36 8.36 -6.06
C ASN A 27 -3.54 7.36 -5.26
N VAL A 28 -2.29 7.18 -5.69
CA VAL A 28 -1.35 6.26 -5.07
C VAL A 28 -0.02 6.98 -4.95
N TYR A 29 0.65 6.84 -3.81
CA TYR A 29 1.95 7.47 -3.60
C TYR A 29 2.77 6.68 -2.61
N GLU A 30 4.07 6.94 -2.58
CA GLU A 30 4.96 6.34 -1.60
C GLU A 30 5.18 7.29 -0.43
N ARG A 31 5.32 6.71 0.74
CA ARG A 31 5.69 7.44 1.95
C ARG A 31 6.86 6.74 2.63
N SER A 32 7.85 7.53 3.05
CA SER A 32 8.98 7.00 3.80
C SER A 32 8.77 7.30 5.28
N THR A 33 9.03 6.30 6.10
CA THR A 33 8.99 6.46 7.56
C THR A 33 10.31 5.97 8.14
N THR A 34 10.70 6.54 9.27
CA THR A 34 11.90 6.10 9.96
C THR A 34 11.49 5.16 11.09
N VAL A 35 12.08 3.97 11.09
CA VAL A 35 11.80 2.96 12.10
C VAL A 35 13.05 2.73 12.93
N ALA A 36 12.91 2.79 14.26
CA ALA A 36 14.02 2.49 15.17
C ALA A 36 14.25 0.99 15.21
N THR A 37 15.50 0.58 15.02
CA THR A 37 15.91 -0.81 15.08
C THR A 37 17.11 -0.96 16.01
N SER A 38 17.48 -2.20 16.33
CA SER A 38 18.65 -2.49 17.15
C SER A 38 19.96 -2.00 16.49
N GLU A 39 19.97 -1.81 15.20
CA GLU A 39 21.14 -1.36 14.44
C GLU A 39 21.10 0.14 14.14
N GLY A 40 20.13 0.87 14.68
CA GLY A 40 19.91 2.28 14.42
C GLY A 40 18.60 2.52 13.71
N ASN A 41 18.44 3.71 13.15
CA ASN A 41 17.22 4.06 12.44
C ASN A 41 17.30 3.62 10.98
N LYS A 42 16.24 2.98 10.50
CA LYS A 42 16.15 2.57 9.11
C LYS A 42 14.94 3.23 8.46
N GLU A 43 15.12 3.62 7.22
CA GLU A 43 14.03 4.16 6.42
C GLU A 43 13.19 3.03 5.86
N LYS A 44 11.89 3.13 6.02
CA LYS A 44 10.96 2.16 5.47
C LYS A 44 10.00 2.88 4.53
N LYS A 45 9.85 2.34 3.33
CA LYS A 45 8.92 2.88 2.34
C LYS A 45 7.68 2.03 2.28
N VAL A 46 6.52 2.68 2.25
CA VAL A 46 5.25 2.00 2.05
C VAL A 46 4.48 2.73 0.96
N THR A 47 3.65 1.98 0.25
CA THR A 47 2.80 2.56 -0.79
C THR A 47 1.43 2.82 -0.20
N ILE A 48 0.92 4.01 -0.41
CA ILE A 48 -0.37 4.44 0.11
C ILE A 48 -1.39 4.46 -1.03
N LEU A 49 -2.52 3.80 -0.82
CA LEU A 49 -3.66 3.87 -1.73
C LEU A 49 -4.70 4.77 -1.08
N PHE A 50 -4.91 5.94 -1.65
CA PHE A 50 -5.82 6.93 -1.09
C PHE A 50 -7.19 6.87 -1.77
N ALA A 51 -8.22 6.67 -0.97
CA ALA A 51 -9.60 6.51 -1.46
C ALA A 51 -10.50 7.68 -1.06
N GLY A 52 -9.93 8.86 -0.87
CA GLY A 52 -10.70 10.05 -0.51
C GLY A 52 -11.38 9.93 0.84
N PRO A 53 -12.69 10.22 0.94
CA PRO A 53 -13.38 10.22 2.23
C PRO A 53 -13.50 8.84 2.88
N ILE A 54 -13.29 7.76 2.12
CA ILE A 54 -13.34 6.41 2.68
C ILE A 54 -12.11 6.14 3.55
N GLY A 55 -10.95 6.70 3.19
CA GLY A 55 -9.73 6.51 3.94
C GLY A 55 -8.55 6.14 3.05
N SER A 56 -7.58 5.49 3.65
CA SER A 56 -6.39 5.08 2.91
C SER A 56 -5.87 3.75 3.47
N TRP A 57 -5.06 3.07 2.65
CA TRP A 57 -4.44 1.81 3.03
C TRP A 57 -2.96 1.83 2.71
N GLU A 58 -2.17 1.15 3.55
CA GLU A 58 -0.73 1.00 3.32
C GLU A 58 -0.46 -0.42 2.89
N VAL A 59 0.29 -0.59 1.82
CA VAL A 59 0.64 -1.91 1.30
C VAL A 59 2.14 -2.03 1.10
N LYS A 60 2.64 -3.28 1.09
CA LYS A 60 4.07 -3.56 0.96
C LYS A 60 4.58 -3.51 -0.47
N GLU A 61 3.71 -3.72 -1.43
CA GLU A 61 4.10 -3.72 -2.84
C GLU A 61 4.66 -2.36 -3.23
N GLU A 62 5.64 -2.35 -4.12
CA GLU A 62 6.22 -1.10 -4.59
C GLU A 62 5.20 -0.29 -5.39
N LEU A 63 5.37 1.02 -5.43
CA LEU A 63 4.46 1.92 -6.13
C LEU A 63 4.23 1.48 -7.58
N LYS A 64 5.30 1.13 -8.26
CA LYS A 64 5.23 0.69 -9.66
C LYS A 64 4.33 -0.54 -9.80
N GLU A 65 4.50 -1.51 -8.92
CA GLU A 65 3.71 -2.73 -8.94
C GLU A 65 2.24 -2.47 -8.61
N VAL A 66 1.99 -1.60 -7.64
CA VAL A 66 0.61 -1.24 -7.25
C VAL A 66 -0.11 -0.60 -8.44
N VAL A 67 0.55 0.35 -9.11
CA VAL A 67 -0.04 1.00 -10.28
C VAL A 67 -0.34 -0.01 -11.37
N ALA A 68 0.60 -0.93 -11.62
CA ALA A 68 0.39 -1.96 -12.64
C ALA A 68 -0.80 -2.85 -12.33
N ARG A 69 -0.93 -3.27 -11.07
CA ARG A 69 -2.06 -4.10 -10.66
C ARG A 69 -3.39 -3.37 -10.77
N LEU A 70 -3.42 -2.10 -10.36
CA LEU A 70 -4.65 -1.31 -10.43
C LEU A 70 -5.07 -1.09 -11.87
N ASN A 71 -4.12 -1.03 -12.79
CA ASN A 71 -4.41 -0.87 -14.23
C ASN A 71 -4.73 -2.19 -14.92
N GLY A 72 -4.67 -3.30 -14.20
CA GLY A 72 -4.96 -4.61 -14.78
C GLY A 72 -3.84 -5.20 -15.62
N GLU A 73 -2.61 -4.76 -15.38
CA GLU A 73 -1.43 -5.24 -16.13
C GLU A 73 -0.80 -6.48 -15.54
N GLU A 74 -1.37 -7.00 -14.48
CA GLU A 74 -0.90 -8.20 -13.79
C GLU A 74 -1.83 -9.36 -14.03
#